data_18f9ff9f99645a828b108be4f94f27f1
#
_entry.id   18f9ff9f99645a828b108be4f94f27f1
#
_cell.length_a   1.000
_cell.length_b   1.000
_cell.length_c   1.000
_cell.angle_alpha   90.00
_cell.angle_beta   90.00
_cell.angle_gamma   90.00
#
_symmetry.space_group_name_H-M   'P 1'
#
loop_
_entity.id
_entity.type
_entity.pdbx_description
1 polymer ?
#
loop_
_entity_poly.entity_id
_entity_poly.type
_entity_poly.pdbx_seq_one_letter_code
_entity_poly.pdbx_strand_id
1 'polypeptide(L)'
;MKASLCVGEYCENAYNVEGLDIRVYSMEELCYCLKENAFLLDLSIMNDKLVDWIGEECKVWELAKQLYPMVHKQGSLSVFGVTILQYVGMYDPEEILQVEQVLKQGAGLSNLEKRKSQIDYMVEKRKYAAAIRGYDMLLETWNHLEQEGKELPAGKVRAAILHNKGVALTGLMFYDKAAYYFNEAWKTDPDREHLDAYLAAKRMELTEDAYVAFAAQNPENYTAVSYTHL
;
A
#
# COMPACT_ATOMS: atom_id res chain seq x y z
N MET A 1 26.48 14.45 18.66
CA MET A 1 25.79 14.48 17.35
C MET A 1 26.86 14.73 16.29
N LYS A 2 27.19 13.75 15.44
CA LYS A 2 28.05 14.00 14.27
C LYS A 2 27.14 14.65 13.21
N ALA A 3 27.47 15.85 12.76
CA ALA A 3 26.84 16.41 11.57
C ALA A 3 27.24 15.53 10.39
N SER A 4 26.29 14.85 9.77
CA SER A 4 26.49 14.17 8.49
C SER A 4 26.36 15.22 7.40
N LEU A 5 27.34 15.30 6.51
CA LEU A 5 27.21 16.08 5.28
C LEU A 5 26.17 15.37 4.39
N CYS A 6 25.27 16.14 3.77
CA CYS A 6 24.34 15.58 2.78
C CYS A 6 25.11 14.92 1.63
N VAL A 7 24.60 13.79 1.14
CA VAL A 7 25.17 13.10 -0.02
C VAL A 7 24.51 13.65 -1.28
N GLY A 8 25.29 14.33 -2.11
CA GLY A 8 24.76 15.01 -3.29
C GLY A 8 24.12 16.36 -2.97
N GLU A 9 23.21 16.79 -3.82
CA GLU A 9 22.49 18.06 -3.74
C GLU A 9 21.02 17.83 -3.37
N TYR A 10 20.37 18.81 -2.73
CA TYR A 10 18.92 18.84 -2.56
C TYR A 10 18.28 19.19 -3.89
N CYS A 11 17.38 18.32 -4.36
CA CYS A 11 16.84 18.36 -5.70
C CYS A 11 15.72 19.41 -5.82
N GLU A 12 15.68 20.15 -6.93
CA GLU A 12 14.53 21.01 -7.25
C GLU A 12 13.30 20.17 -7.64
N ASN A 13 13.53 19.08 -8.38
CA ASN A 13 12.49 18.17 -8.83
C ASN A 13 12.48 16.92 -7.96
N ALA A 14 11.33 16.66 -7.32
CA ALA A 14 11.14 15.48 -6.50
C ALA A 14 11.07 14.20 -7.33
N TYR A 15 11.65 13.11 -6.83
CA TYR A 15 11.29 11.79 -7.27
C TYR A 15 10.04 11.31 -6.52
N ASN A 16 9.02 10.84 -7.26
CA ASN A 16 7.84 10.22 -6.65
C ASN A 16 8.07 8.71 -6.57
N VAL A 17 8.17 8.18 -5.35
CA VAL A 17 8.36 6.74 -5.13
C VAL A 17 7.09 6.01 -5.56
N GLU A 18 7.20 5.25 -6.65
CA GLU A 18 6.08 4.53 -7.22
C GLU A 18 5.47 3.55 -6.20
N GLY A 19 4.15 3.48 -6.16
CA GLY A 19 3.42 2.62 -5.23
C GLY A 19 3.19 3.20 -3.84
N LEU A 20 3.98 4.17 -3.37
CA LEU A 20 3.83 4.79 -2.05
C LEU A 20 3.25 6.20 -2.10
N ASP A 21 3.27 6.88 -3.24
CA ASP A 21 2.91 8.29 -3.40
C ASP A 21 3.67 9.20 -2.41
N ILE A 22 4.96 8.91 -2.23
CA ILE A 22 5.89 9.69 -1.41
C ILE A 22 6.85 10.42 -2.34
N ARG A 23 6.98 11.73 -2.15
CA ARG A 23 7.95 12.56 -2.85
C ARG A 23 9.20 12.73 -2.01
N VAL A 24 10.35 12.51 -2.61
CA VAL A 24 11.67 12.68 -1.99
C VAL A 24 12.49 13.69 -2.80
N TYR A 25 13.23 14.53 -2.09
CA TYR A 25 14.02 15.64 -2.64
C TYR A 25 15.51 15.52 -2.35
N SER A 26 15.93 14.49 -1.60
CA SER A 26 17.33 14.23 -1.28
C SER A 26 17.62 12.73 -1.17
N MET A 27 18.88 12.38 -1.20
CA MET A 27 19.32 11.00 -0.99
C MET A 27 18.98 10.50 0.42
N GLU A 28 18.99 11.36 1.41
CA GLU A 28 18.62 11.03 2.79
C GLU A 28 17.14 10.73 2.92
N GLU A 29 16.28 11.52 2.27
CA GLU A 29 14.84 11.28 2.22
C GLU A 29 14.51 9.96 1.49
N LEU A 30 15.24 9.68 0.40
CA LEU A 30 15.14 8.40 -0.29
C LEU A 30 15.54 7.24 0.63
N CYS A 31 16.67 7.34 1.33
CA CYS A 31 17.10 6.32 2.28
C CYS A 31 16.11 6.10 3.43
N TYR A 32 15.55 7.19 3.96
CA TYR A 32 14.49 7.12 4.97
C TYR A 32 13.25 6.41 4.42
N CYS A 33 12.83 6.76 3.21
CA CYS A 33 11.70 6.13 2.55
C CYS A 33 11.94 4.62 2.32
N LEU A 34 13.13 4.24 1.85
CA LEU A 34 13.51 2.84 1.65
C LEU A 34 13.47 2.03 2.95
N LYS A 35 13.98 2.59 4.05
CA LYS A 35 14.00 1.92 5.36
C LYS A 35 12.59 1.75 5.93
N GLU A 36 11.84 2.83 6.03
CA GLU A 36 10.52 2.84 6.68
C GLU A 36 9.45 2.06 5.90
N ASN A 37 9.66 1.90 4.59
CA ASN A 37 8.68 1.26 3.72
C ASN A 37 9.23 0.02 3.00
N ALA A 38 10.30 -0.59 3.50
CA ALA A 38 10.98 -1.72 2.85
C ALA A 38 10.04 -2.87 2.45
N PHE A 39 9.06 -3.19 3.32
CA PHE A 39 8.08 -4.26 3.06
C PHE A 39 7.16 -3.95 1.88
N LEU A 40 6.87 -2.67 1.64
CA LEU A 40 5.94 -2.20 0.61
C LEU A 40 6.60 -2.03 -0.76
N LEU A 41 7.93 -2.01 -0.80
CA LEU A 41 8.68 -1.82 -2.04
C LEU A 41 8.65 -3.08 -2.91
N ASP A 42 8.53 -2.87 -4.20
CA ASP A 42 8.62 -3.91 -5.22
C ASP A 42 9.64 -3.52 -6.32
N LEU A 43 9.74 -4.36 -7.34
CA LEU A 43 10.69 -4.13 -8.45
C LEU A 43 10.41 -2.86 -9.25
N SER A 44 9.25 -2.21 -9.11
CA SER A 44 8.92 -0.98 -9.83
C SER A 44 9.82 0.20 -9.46
N ILE A 45 10.39 0.18 -8.23
CA ILE A 45 11.36 1.20 -7.81
C ILE A 45 12.69 1.10 -8.55
N MET A 46 13.02 -0.08 -9.09
CA MET A 46 14.22 -0.31 -9.89
C MET A 46 13.97 0.11 -11.34
N ASN A 47 13.99 1.41 -11.60
CA ASN A 47 13.69 1.98 -12.92
C ASN A 47 14.68 3.08 -13.29
N ASP A 48 14.75 3.39 -14.59
CA ASP A 48 15.66 4.41 -15.12
C ASP A 48 15.38 5.79 -14.54
N LYS A 49 14.11 6.13 -14.28
CA LYS A 49 13.76 7.45 -13.71
C LYS A 49 14.39 7.69 -12.35
N LEU A 50 14.50 6.66 -11.49
CA LEU A 50 15.18 6.78 -10.20
C LEU A 50 16.69 6.94 -10.40
N VAL A 51 17.28 6.14 -11.30
CA VAL A 51 18.71 6.20 -11.59
C VAL A 51 19.11 7.56 -12.18
N ASP A 52 18.32 8.07 -13.13
CA ASP A 52 18.52 9.39 -13.73
C ASP A 52 18.35 10.49 -12.68
N TRP A 53 17.33 10.42 -11.84
CA TRP A 53 17.12 11.39 -10.76
C TRP A 53 18.29 11.42 -9.76
N ILE A 54 18.84 10.26 -9.38
CA ILE A 54 20.03 10.17 -8.52
C ILE A 54 21.23 10.84 -9.19
N GLY A 55 21.43 10.58 -10.48
CA GLY A 55 22.55 11.14 -11.24
C GLY A 55 22.35 12.63 -11.54
N GLU A 56 21.24 12.99 -12.15
CA GLU A 56 21.02 14.31 -12.74
C GLU A 56 20.53 15.34 -11.74
N GLU A 57 19.63 14.99 -10.84
CA GLU A 57 19.09 15.92 -9.85
C GLU A 57 19.96 15.95 -8.59
N CYS A 58 20.23 14.78 -7.97
CA CYS A 58 21.04 14.72 -6.75
C CYS A 58 22.56 14.85 -7.01
N LYS A 59 23.02 14.83 -8.27
CA LYS A 59 24.44 14.89 -8.69
C LYS A 59 25.30 13.74 -8.16
N VAL A 60 24.71 12.57 -7.93
CA VAL A 60 25.39 11.39 -7.38
C VAL A 60 25.66 10.37 -8.50
N TRP A 61 26.44 10.79 -9.50
CA TRP A 61 26.73 10.02 -10.72
C TRP A 61 27.41 8.67 -10.48
N GLU A 62 28.23 8.56 -9.45
CA GLU A 62 28.93 7.31 -9.13
C GLU A 62 27.94 6.23 -8.69
N LEU A 63 26.95 6.60 -7.86
CA LEU A 63 25.91 5.68 -7.45
C LEU A 63 25.00 5.32 -8.63
N ALA A 64 24.58 6.31 -9.43
CA ALA A 64 23.77 6.07 -10.63
C ALA A 64 24.43 5.06 -11.57
N LYS A 65 25.74 5.14 -11.81
CA LYS A 65 26.50 4.16 -12.60
C LYS A 65 26.50 2.76 -12.00
N GLN A 66 26.51 2.64 -10.68
CA GLN A 66 26.43 1.33 -10.00
C GLN A 66 25.02 0.72 -10.09
N LEU A 67 23.99 1.54 -10.03
CA LEU A 67 22.58 1.08 -10.05
C LEU A 67 22.08 0.74 -11.46
N TYR A 68 22.56 1.45 -12.48
CA TYR A 68 22.15 1.27 -13.88
C TYR A 68 22.19 -0.20 -14.36
N PRO A 69 23.28 -0.96 -14.17
CA PRO A 69 23.32 -2.36 -14.57
C PRO A 69 22.35 -3.25 -13.76
N MET A 70 21.97 -2.87 -12.54
CA MET A 70 21.02 -3.63 -11.73
C MET A 70 19.60 -3.51 -12.29
N VAL A 71 19.24 -2.35 -12.84
CA VAL A 71 17.95 -2.14 -13.51
C VAL A 71 17.85 -2.99 -14.79
N HIS A 72 18.93 -3.06 -15.58
CA HIS A 72 18.91 -3.69 -16.91
C HIS A 72 19.28 -5.19 -16.92
N LYS A 73 19.89 -5.73 -15.86
CA LYS A 73 20.40 -7.11 -15.80
C LYS A 73 19.68 -7.98 -14.75
N GLN A 74 18.41 -7.73 -14.49
CA GLN A 74 17.60 -8.46 -13.49
C GLN A 74 18.26 -8.46 -12.08
N GLY A 75 18.61 -7.27 -11.59
CA GLY A 75 19.13 -7.11 -10.25
C GLY A 75 18.09 -7.49 -9.17
N SER A 76 18.58 -7.80 -7.97
CA SER A 76 17.72 -8.03 -6.82
C SER A 76 17.33 -6.71 -6.17
N LEU A 77 16.05 -6.54 -5.82
CA LEU A 77 15.55 -5.37 -5.09
C LEU A 77 16.33 -5.14 -3.78
N SER A 78 16.66 -6.22 -3.06
CA SER A 78 17.43 -6.12 -1.83
C SER A 78 18.83 -5.60 -2.06
N VAL A 79 19.53 -6.07 -3.11
CA VAL A 79 20.88 -5.59 -3.46
C VAL A 79 20.82 -4.14 -3.91
N PHE A 80 19.83 -3.75 -4.72
CA PHE A 80 19.63 -2.38 -5.18
C PHE A 80 19.40 -1.41 -4.02
N GLY A 81 18.47 -1.73 -3.11
CA GLY A 81 18.18 -0.91 -1.94
C GLY A 81 19.36 -0.81 -0.97
N VAL A 82 20.04 -1.95 -0.69
CA VAL A 82 21.25 -1.97 0.16
C VAL A 82 22.37 -1.13 -0.43
N THR A 83 22.57 -1.17 -1.75
CA THR A 83 23.61 -0.35 -2.41
C THR A 83 23.37 1.14 -2.19
N ILE A 84 22.12 1.60 -2.27
CA ILE A 84 21.75 3.00 -1.99
C ILE A 84 22.03 3.35 -0.53
N LEU A 85 21.56 2.52 0.41
CA LEU A 85 21.70 2.75 1.86
C LEU A 85 23.17 2.79 2.29
N GLN A 86 23.99 1.87 1.75
CA GLN A 86 25.42 1.81 2.04
C GLN A 86 26.19 3.00 1.47
N TYR A 87 25.84 3.45 0.25
CA TYR A 87 26.50 4.58 -0.39
C TYR A 87 26.25 5.88 0.39
N VAL A 88 25.01 6.11 0.83
CA VAL A 88 24.65 7.31 1.61
C VAL A 88 25.22 7.24 3.03
N GLY A 89 25.33 6.04 3.61
CA GLY A 89 25.97 5.83 4.91
C GLY A 89 25.22 6.47 6.10
N MET A 90 23.89 6.65 5.96
CA MET A 90 23.04 7.25 6.99
C MET A 90 22.74 6.27 8.13
N TYR A 91 22.76 4.96 7.84
CA TYR A 91 22.37 3.89 8.77
C TYR A 91 23.59 3.00 9.08
N ASP A 92 23.53 2.37 10.25
CA ASP A 92 24.56 1.40 10.63
C ASP A 92 24.36 0.05 9.90
N PRO A 93 25.36 -0.84 9.92
CA PRO A 93 25.27 -2.12 9.21
C PRO A 93 24.15 -3.04 9.71
N GLU A 94 23.74 -2.96 10.99
CA GLU A 94 22.67 -3.78 11.54
C GLU A 94 21.32 -3.30 11.00
N GLU A 95 21.09 -2.00 10.94
CA GLU A 95 19.88 -1.39 10.37
C GLU A 95 19.75 -1.76 8.88
N ILE A 96 20.85 -1.68 8.12
CA ILE A 96 20.86 -2.04 6.69
C ILE A 96 20.56 -3.52 6.50
N LEU A 97 21.10 -4.39 7.34
CA LEU A 97 20.81 -5.83 7.30
C LEU A 97 19.33 -6.14 7.57
N GLN A 98 18.69 -5.42 8.51
CA GLN A 98 17.26 -5.55 8.77
C GLN A 98 16.44 -5.16 7.54
N VAL A 99 16.77 -4.04 6.89
CA VAL A 99 16.11 -3.61 5.64
C VAL A 99 16.28 -4.66 4.54
N GLU A 100 17.48 -5.21 4.38
CA GLU A 100 17.76 -6.26 3.40
C GLU A 100 16.87 -7.50 3.62
N GLN A 101 16.72 -7.93 4.87
CA GLN A 101 15.87 -9.08 5.23
C GLN A 101 14.41 -8.82 4.88
N VAL A 102 13.89 -7.62 5.19
CA VAL A 102 12.52 -7.24 4.88
C VAL A 102 12.28 -7.19 3.36
N LEU A 103 13.21 -6.62 2.59
CA LEU A 103 13.14 -6.61 1.13
C LEU A 103 13.15 -8.02 0.52
N LYS A 104 13.92 -8.96 1.10
CA LYS A 104 13.93 -10.37 0.68
C LYS A 104 12.62 -11.08 1.04
N GLN A 105 12.05 -10.85 2.21
CA GLN A 105 10.77 -11.44 2.62
C GLN A 105 9.61 -10.98 1.72
N GLY A 106 9.57 -9.72 1.35
CA GLY A 106 8.60 -9.19 0.39
C GLY A 106 8.67 -9.84 -0.99
N ALA A 107 9.74 -10.53 -1.36
CA ALA A 107 9.87 -11.23 -2.64
C ALA A 107 8.95 -12.47 -2.77
N GLY A 108 8.41 -13.00 -1.66
CA GLY A 108 7.53 -14.18 -1.64
C GLY A 108 6.04 -13.88 -1.83
N LEU A 109 5.62 -12.63 -1.74
CA LEU A 109 4.21 -12.24 -1.96
C LEU A 109 3.89 -12.15 -3.45
N SER A 110 2.64 -12.50 -3.81
CA SER A 110 2.14 -12.22 -5.17
C SER A 110 2.11 -10.71 -5.44
N ASN A 111 2.17 -10.33 -6.72
CA ASN A 111 2.09 -8.91 -7.11
C ASN A 111 0.79 -8.26 -6.60
N LEU A 112 -0.31 -8.99 -6.55
CA LEU A 112 -1.60 -8.50 -6.03
C LEU A 112 -1.54 -8.24 -4.53
N GLU A 113 -0.92 -9.12 -3.74
CA GLU A 113 -0.79 -8.96 -2.29
C GLU A 113 0.14 -7.79 -1.93
N LYS A 114 1.26 -7.64 -2.66
CA LYS A 114 2.15 -6.48 -2.49
C LYS A 114 1.42 -5.17 -2.80
N ARG A 115 0.71 -5.14 -3.92
CA ARG A 115 -0.06 -3.96 -4.32
C ARG A 115 -1.13 -3.63 -3.29
N LYS A 116 -1.83 -4.66 -2.77
CA LYS A 116 -2.79 -4.49 -1.67
C LYS A 116 -2.11 -3.84 -0.46
N SER A 117 -0.97 -4.37 0.00
CA SER A 117 -0.25 -3.83 1.16
C SER A 117 0.18 -2.38 0.98
N GLN A 118 0.62 -1.99 -0.23
CA GLN A 118 0.92 -0.60 -0.56
C GLN A 118 -0.30 0.32 -0.42
N ILE A 119 -1.47 -0.15 -0.91
CA ILE A 119 -2.71 0.62 -0.85
C ILE A 119 -3.25 0.68 0.59
N ASP A 120 -3.15 -0.42 1.35
CA ASP A 120 -3.52 -0.47 2.77
C ASP A 120 -2.73 0.57 3.58
N TYR A 121 -1.43 0.69 3.31
CA TYR A 121 -0.59 1.73 3.91
C TYR A 121 -1.08 3.16 3.59
N MET A 122 -1.61 3.39 2.37
CA MET A 122 -2.23 4.69 2.05
C MET A 122 -3.47 4.97 2.92
N VAL A 123 -4.27 3.94 3.25
CA VAL A 123 -5.42 4.05 4.16
C VAL A 123 -4.94 4.42 5.57
N GLU A 124 -3.92 3.75 6.10
CA GLU A 124 -3.31 4.06 7.40
C GLU A 124 -2.80 5.51 7.48
N LYS A 125 -2.22 6.00 6.38
CA LYS A 125 -1.78 7.39 6.25
C LYS A 125 -2.91 8.37 5.89
N ARG A 126 -4.17 7.92 5.92
CA ARG A 126 -5.38 8.71 5.62
C ARG A 126 -5.39 9.34 4.20
N LYS A 127 -4.62 8.78 3.26
CA LYS A 127 -4.62 9.16 1.85
C LYS A 127 -5.79 8.48 1.10
N TYR A 128 -7.00 8.62 1.62
CA TYR A 128 -8.18 7.84 1.21
C TYR A 128 -8.49 7.93 -0.27
N ALA A 129 -8.41 9.12 -0.88
CA ALA A 129 -8.69 9.28 -2.31
C ALA A 129 -7.68 8.53 -3.20
N ALA A 130 -6.40 8.49 -2.82
CA ALA A 130 -5.37 7.71 -3.52
C ALA A 130 -5.59 6.21 -3.31
N ALA A 131 -5.91 5.80 -2.08
CA ALA A 131 -6.21 4.40 -1.75
C ALA A 131 -7.42 3.87 -2.54
N ILE A 132 -8.51 4.63 -2.65
CA ILE A 132 -9.70 4.24 -3.41
C ILE A 132 -9.33 3.97 -4.87
N ARG A 133 -8.60 4.88 -5.53
CA ARG A 133 -8.12 4.68 -6.91
C ARG A 133 -7.22 3.45 -7.03
N GLY A 134 -6.34 3.25 -6.03
CA GLY A 134 -5.47 2.07 -5.99
C GLY A 134 -6.25 0.77 -5.91
N TYR A 135 -7.28 0.70 -5.04
CA TYR A 135 -8.16 -0.47 -4.95
C TYR A 135 -9.00 -0.68 -6.21
N ASP A 136 -9.46 0.40 -6.89
CA ASP A 136 -10.15 0.27 -8.18
C ASP A 136 -9.27 -0.44 -9.20
N MET A 137 -8.05 0.04 -9.40
CA MET A 137 -7.08 -0.57 -10.31
C MET A 137 -6.74 -2.02 -9.93
N LEU A 138 -6.64 -2.30 -8.63
CA LEU A 138 -6.35 -3.64 -8.14
C LEU A 138 -7.50 -4.61 -8.41
N LEU A 139 -8.74 -4.19 -8.20
CA LEU A 139 -9.94 -4.97 -8.51
C LEU A 139 -10.12 -5.19 -10.01
N GLU A 140 -9.83 -4.19 -10.84
CA GLU A 140 -9.80 -4.33 -12.30
C GLU A 140 -8.75 -5.36 -12.75
N THR A 141 -7.54 -5.28 -12.20
CA THR A 141 -6.48 -6.27 -12.45
C THR A 141 -6.91 -7.66 -12.02
N TRP A 142 -7.54 -7.79 -10.85
CA TRP A 142 -8.07 -9.07 -10.35
C TRP A 142 -9.06 -9.67 -11.33
N ASN A 143 -10.07 -8.89 -11.74
CA ASN A 143 -11.12 -9.33 -12.66
C ASN A 143 -10.56 -9.75 -14.03
N HIS A 144 -9.53 -9.03 -14.51
CA HIS A 144 -8.86 -9.38 -15.78
C HIS A 144 -8.12 -10.72 -15.68
N LEU A 145 -7.36 -10.93 -14.60
CA LEU A 145 -6.64 -12.19 -14.37
C LEU A 145 -7.62 -13.38 -14.18
N GLU A 146 -8.74 -13.15 -13.52
CA GLU A 146 -9.81 -14.14 -13.35
C GLU A 146 -10.43 -14.55 -14.69
N GLN A 147 -10.69 -13.59 -15.57
CA GLN A 147 -11.19 -13.86 -16.94
C GLN A 147 -10.17 -14.60 -17.81
N GLU A 148 -8.88 -14.38 -17.61
CA GLU A 148 -7.81 -15.10 -18.29
C GLU A 148 -7.56 -16.50 -17.71
N GLY A 149 -8.26 -16.90 -16.64
CA GLY A 149 -8.08 -18.18 -15.97
C GLY A 149 -6.73 -18.32 -15.27
N LYS A 150 -6.09 -17.21 -14.90
CA LYS A 150 -4.83 -17.21 -14.16
C LYS A 150 -5.04 -17.53 -12.69
N GLU A 151 -4.01 -18.08 -12.06
CA GLU A 151 -4.01 -18.35 -10.64
C GLU A 151 -4.12 -17.05 -9.84
N LEU A 152 -5.08 -17.02 -8.92
CA LEU A 152 -5.36 -15.88 -8.06
C LEU A 152 -5.14 -16.23 -6.59
N PRO A 153 -4.83 -15.23 -5.75
CA PRO A 153 -4.81 -15.43 -4.31
C PRO A 153 -6.18 -15.90 -3.77
N ALA A 154 -6.19 -16.45 -2.55
CA ALA A 154 -7.42 -16.91 -1.91
C ALA A 154 -8.52 -15.84 -1.88
N GLY A 155 -9.79 -16.24 -1.98
CA GLY A 155 -10.95 -15.33 -2.01
C GLY A 155 -11.00 -14.31 -0.86
N LYS A 156 -10.50 -14.68 0.33
CA LYS A 156 -10.35 -13.77 1.47
C LYS A 156 -9.44 -12.56 1.19
N VAL A 157 -8.47 -12.68 0.28
CA VAL A 157 -7.64 -11.53 -0.14
C VAL A 157 -8.50 -10.53 -0.91
N ARG A 158 -9.40 -11.01 -1.80
CA ARG A 158 -10.35 -10.16 -2.50
C ARG A 158 -11.34 -9.49 -1.52
N ALA A 159 -11.84 -10.25 -0.55
CA ALA A 159 -12.73 -9.72 0.49
C ALA A 159 -12.05 -8.61 1.29
N ALA A 160 -10.77 -8.80 1.67
CA ALA A 160 -10.00 -7.78 2.37
C ALA A 160 -9.76 -6.52 1.50
N ILE A 161 -9.56 -6.65 0.19
CA ILE A 161 -9.47 -5.51 -0.74
C ILE A 161 -10.78 -4.71 -0.75
N LEU A 162 -11.91 -5.40 -0.87
CA LEU A 162 -13.24 -4.79 -0.85
C LEU A 162 -13.51 -4.09 0.50
N HIS A 163 -13.21 -4.78 1.60
CA HIS A 163 -13.35 -4.23 2.96
C HIS A 163 -12.54 -2.94 3.14
N ASN A 164 -11.25 -2.98 2.84
CA ASN A 164 -10.36 -1.83 3.03
C ASN A 164 -10.71 -0.65 2.12
N LYS A 165 -11.27 -0.93 0.92
CA LYS A 165 -11.88 0.11 0.09
C LYS A 165 -13.10 0.74 0.76
N GLY A 166 -13.94 -0.07 1.41
CA GLY A 166 -15.05 0.42 2.25
C GLY A 166 -14.56 1.32 3.38
N VAL A 167 -13.45 0.94 4.07
CA VAL A 167 -12.82 1.76 5.11
C VAL A 167 -12.35 3.11 4.55
N ALA A 168 -11.69 3.13 3.38
CA ALA A 168 -11.26 4.37 2.75
C ALA A 168 -12.44 5.29 2.36
N LEU A 169 -13.55 4.71 1.89
CA LEU A 169 -14.78 5.45 1.58
C LEU A 169 -15.44 6.01 2.84
N THR A 170 -15.47 5.24 3.94
CA THR A 170 -15.92 5.71 5.26
C THR A 170 -15.10 6.90 5.74
N GLY A 171 -13.78 6.86 5.53
CA GLY A 171 -12.88 7.98 5.86
C GLY A 171 -13.18 9.28 5.10
N LEU A 172 -13.86 9.18 3.94
CA LEU A 172 -14.40 10.31 3.15
C LEU A 172 -15.91 10.55 3.35
N MET A 173 -16.54 9.86 4.32
CA MET A 173 -17.98 9.95 4.63
C MET A 173 -18.91 9.51 3.49
N PHE A 174 -18.44 8.71 2.54
CA PHE A 174 -19.27 8.10 1.49
C PHE A 174 -19.89 6.78 1.99
N TYR A 175 -20.76 6.89 2.99
CA TYR A 175 -21.29 5.73 3.73
C TYR A 175 -22.15 4.79 2.87
N ASP A 176 -22.87 5.30 1.88
CA ASP A 176 -23.63 4.52 0.89
C ASP A 176 -22.72 3.57 0.10
N LYS A 177 -21.63 4.11 -0.43
CA LYS A 177 -20.62 3.34 -1.17
C LYS A 177 -19.84 2.41 -0.26
N ALA A 178 -19.49 2.87 0.95
CA ALA A 178 -18.82 2.05 1.93
C ALA A 178 -19.65 0.80 2.28
N ALA A 179 -20.93 0.97 2.56
CA ALA A 179 -21.88 -0.12 2.83
C ALA A 179 -21.93 -1.12 1.66
N TYR A 180 -21.93 -0.64 0.41
CA TYR A 180 -21.89 -1.52 -0.76
C TYR A 180 -20.62 -2.41 -0.74
N TYR A 181 -19.43 -1.83 -0.53
CA TYR A 181 -18.17 -2.59 -0.56
C TYR A 181 -18.02 -3.54 0.63
N PHE A 182 -18.46 -3.17 1.82
CA PHE A 182 -18.47 -4.07 2.98
C PHE A 182 -19.42 -5.26 2.76
N ASN A 183 -20.59 -5.04 2.15
CA ASN A 183 -21.50 -6.12 1.79
C ASN A 183 -20.92 -7.07 0.74
N GLU A 184 -20.23 -6.53 -0.27
CA GLU A 184 -19.52 -7.36 -1.26
C GLU A 184 -18.36 -8.15 -0.63
N ALA A 185 -17.65 -7.56 0.34
CA ALA A 185 -16.63 -8.27 1.12
C ALA A 185 -17.23 -9.44 1.89
N TRP A 186 -18.34 -9.21 2.60
CA TRP A 186 -19.05 -10.26 3.34
C TRP A 186 -19.59 -11.37 2.44
N LYS A 187 -20.11 -11.05 1.26
CA LYS A 187 -20.53 -12.06 0.29
C LYS A 187 -19.38 -12.91 -0.25
N THR A 188 -18.19 -12.30 -0.35
CA THR A 188 -16.99 -12.97 -0.87
C THR A 188 -16.35 -13.87 0.18
N ASP A 189 -16.27 -13.40 1.43
CA ASP A 189 -15.79 -14.13 2.60
C ASP A 189 -16.71 -13.79 3.80
N PRO A 190 -17.57 -14.70 4.24
CA PRO A 190 -18.53 -14.46 5.32
C PRO A 190 -17.84 -14.32 6.69
N ASP A 191 -17.00 -13.30 6.86
CA ASP A 191 -16.39 -12.93 8.12
C ASP A 191 -17.25 -11.89 8.84
N ARG A 192 -17.38 -12.04 10.15
CA ARG A 192 -18.17 -11.14 11.00
C ARG A 192 -17.70 -9.69 10.92
N GLU A 193 -16.41 -9.46 10.78
CA GLU A 193 -15.84 -8.11 10.64
C GLU A 193 -16.44 -7.37 9.45
N HIS A 194 -16.62 -8.05 8.32
CA HIS A 194 -17.22 -7.46 7.11
C HIS A 194 -18.70 -7.12 7.32
N LEU A 195 -19.44 -7.99 8.02
CA LEU A 195 -20.84 -7.75 8.35
C LEU A 195 -20.99 -6.57 9.32
N ASP A 196 -20.20 -6.53 10.39
CA ASP A 196 -20.24 -5.47 11.39
C ASP A 196 -19.92 -4.10 10.75
N ALA A 197 -18.93 -4.05 9.86
CA ALA A 197 -18.60 -2.85 9.09
C ALA A 197 -19.75 -2.42 8.14
N TYR A 198 -20.40 -3.37 7.48
CA TYR A 198 -21.58 -3.12 6.65
C TYR A 198 -22.71 -2.48 7.44
N LEU A 199 -23.06 -3.07 8.60
CA LEU A 199 -24.15 -2.58 9.45
C LEU A 199 -23.82 -1.20 10.04
N ALA A 200 -22.56 -0.97 10.43
CA ALA A 200 -22.10 0.33 10.90
C ALA A 200 -22.20 1.40 9.79
N ALA A 201 -21.79 1.08 8.56
CA ALA A 201 -21.92 1.99 7.42
C ALA A 201 -23.40 2.29 7.11
N LYS A 202 -24.29 1.28 7.18
CA LYS A 202 -25.74 1.47 7.04
C LYS A 202 -26.32 2.36 8.13
N ARG A 203 -25.83 2.24 9.37
CA ARG A 203 -26.25 3.11 10.47
C ARG A 203 -25.86 4.58 10.25
N MET A 204 -24.72 4.81 9.60
CA MET A 204 -24.26 6.17 9.28
C MET A 204 -24.91 6.76 8.02
N GLU A 205 -25.36 5.90 7.11
CA GLU A 205 -26.01 6.28 5.84
C GLU A 205 -27.48 6.68 6.05
N LEU A 206 -28.21 5.89 6.86
CA LEU A 206 -29.66 5.96 6.96
C LEU A 206 -30.10 6.90 8.09
N THR A 207 -31.28 7.52 7.90
CA THR A 207 -31.99 8.17 9.01
C THR A 207 -32.44 7.14 10.04
N GLU A 208 -32.77 7.58 11.26
CA GLU A 208 -33.22 6.69 12.34
C GLU A 208 -34.36 5.76 11.90
N ASP A 209 -35.43 6.33 11.32
CA ASP A 209 -36.59 5.57 10.87
C ASP A 209 -36.26 4.57 9.75
N ALA A 210 -35.41 4.99 8.80
CA ALA A 210 -34.96 4.13 7.71
C ALA A 210 -34.07 2.99 8.21
N TYR A 211 -33.24 3.25 9.23
CA TYR A 211 -32.39 2.20 9.83
C TYR A 211 -33.22 1.19 10.62
N VAL A 212 -34.23 1.63 11.36
CA VAL A 212 -35.18 0.73 12.05
C VAL A 212 -35.91 -0.17 11.04
N ALA A 213 -36.39 0.40 9.93
CA ALA A 213 -37.00 -0.38 8.86
C ALA A 213 -36.06 -1.39 8.22
N PHE A 214 -34.80 -0.97 7.97
CA PHE A 214 -33.71 -1.85 7.47
C PHE A 214 -33.41 -2.99 8.45
N ALA A 215 -33.30 -2.70 9.75
CA ALA A 215 -33.04 -3.69 10.79
C ALA A 215 -34.18 -4.71 10.89
N ALA A 216 -35.47 -4.26 10.77
CA ALA A 216 -36.63 -5.12 10.80
C ALA A 216 -36.69 -6.09 9.59
N GLN A 217 -36.12 -5.70 8.44
CA GLN A 217 -36.03 -6.55 7.25
C GLN A 217 -34.84 -7.54 7.31
N ASN A 218 -33.91 -7.34 8.21
CA ASN A 218 -32.69 -8.17 8.36
C ASN A 218 -32.49 -8.60 9.83
N PRO A 219 -33.44 -9.29 10.46
CA PRO A 219 -33.42 -9.56 11.90
C PRO A 219 -32.22 -10.42 12.34
N GLU A 220 -31.78 -11.36 11.50
CA GLU A 220 -30.61 -12.21 11.75
C GLU A 220 -29.31 -11.43 11.86
N ASN A 221 -29.13 -10.39 11.04
CA ASN A 221 -27.96 -9.54 11.06
C ASN A 221 -27.97 -8.57 12.25
N TYR A 222 -29.19 -8.13 12.65
CA TYR A 222 -29.37 -7.19 13.76
C TYR A 222 -29.12 -7.83 15.13
N THR A 223 -29.54 -9.07 15.34
CA THR A 223 -29.30 -9.80 16.60
C THR A 223 -27.79 -10.06 16.83
N ALA A 224 -27.01 -10.20 15.76
CA ALA A 224 -25.55 -10.37 15.86
C ALA A 224 -24.84 -9.13 16.45
N VAL A 225 -25.34 -7.92 16.21
CA VAL A 225 -24.75 -6.65 16.70
C VAL A 225 -25.19 -6.32 18.12
N SER A 226 -26.39 -6.74 18.51
CA SER A 226 -26.98 -6.44 19.83
C SER A 226 -26.20 -7.04 21.02
N TYR A 227 -25.43 -8.11 20.82
CA TYR A 227 -24.65 -8.77 21.88
C TYR A 227 -23.25 -8.18 22.12
N THR A 228 -22.82 -7.18 21.36
CA THR A 228 -21.48 -6.56 21.51
C THR A 228 -21.48 -5.27 22.34
N HIS A 229 -22.62 -4.85 22.88
CA HIS A 229 -22.77 -3.63 23.69
C HIS A 229 -23.27 -3.90 25.14
N LEU A 230 -22.98 -5.10 25.67
CA LEU A 230 -23.18 -5.40 27.10
C LEU A 230 -21.84 -5.57 27.81
#